data_f5601cebc2ec9e569612e0b61ec37fef
#
_entry.id   f5601cebc2ec9e569612e0b61ec37fef
#
_cell.length_a   1.000
_cell.length_b   1.000
_cell.length_c   1.000
_cell.angle_alpha   90.00
_cell.angle_beta   90.00
_cell.angle_gamma   90.00
#
_symmetry.space_group_name_H-M   'P 1'
#
loop_
_entity.id
_entity.type
_entity.pdbx_description
1 polymer ?
#
loop_
_entity_poly.entity_id
_entity_poly.type
_entity_poly.pdbx_seq_one_letter_code
_entity_poly.pdbx_strand_id
1 'polypeptide(L)'
;MKVALSYEMINLNSSLSGNMNLNYRWYWEDLVDWTAATGFDSIALTMVPNAFNVGRGGAPRCTLAINTKYGSAQGYLAFLNDRGIKDVCAMNVSAQAMLADMFESGKTFDDLYPELYSYAADVTDMLAALGGKLLNVSPTPGIGALRARFGADEAAFDKFTGEAVACLGKIAEMSASKGVKTCLSNDFWTLSRGKQAERFLSELDPALVGYAPSTAMLRIAGADPVEELERHFDRLGCVVFTDSDFVDTVDVYASAAPEYPQEGPQQRVYKDLGYGQVDLAGAYALLKSKGFDGPVILEPRYTTNAPRALLRTRTFWTKLTKEA
;
A
#
# COMPACT_ATOMS: atom_id res chain seq x y z
N MET A 1 18.30 4.30 7.31
CA MET A 1 17.05 3.94 6.58
C MET A 1 17.20 2.56 5.95
N LYS A 2 16.28 1.65 6.22
CA LYS A 2 16.18 0.36 5.53
C LYS A 2 15.42 0.56 4.21
N VAL A 3 15.79 -0.15 3.15
CA VAL A 3 15.05 -0.10 1.89
C VAL A 3 14.31 -1.41 1.67
N ALA A 4 13.08 -1.33 1.20
CA ALA A 4 12.27 -2.48 0.81
C ALA A 4 11.63 -2.24 -0.56
N LEU A 5 11.22 -3.31 -1.23
CA LEU A 5 10.48 -3.25 -2.49
C LEU A 5 9.02 -3.63 -2.27
N SER A 6 8.10 -2.83 -2.78
CA SER A 6 6.67 -3.15 -2.74
C SER A 6 6.25 -4.05 -3.89
N TYR A 7 5.50 -5.12 -3.58
CA TYR A 7 4.87 -5.98 -4.59
C TYR A 7 3.54 -5.44 -5.13
N GLU A 8 3.10 -4.27 -4.67
CA GLU A 8 2.04 -3.49 -5.33
C GLU A 8 2.48 -2.95 -6.71
N MET A 9 3.76 -3.13 -7.04
CA MET A 9 4.26 -2.87 -8.40
C MET A 9 3.48 -3.63 -9.47
N ILE A 10 2.87 -4.78 -9.14
CA ILE A 10 2.06 -5.58 -10.06
C ILE A 10 0.58 -5.26 -9.88
N ASN A 11 -0.05 -4.75 -10.94
CA ASN A 11 -1.50 -4.56 -10.95
C ASN A 11 -2.22 -5.87 -11.30
N LEU A 12 -2.66 -6.60 -10.30
CA LEU A 12 -3.39 -7.86 -10.48
C LEU A 12 -4.87 -7.66 -10.82
N ASN A 13 -5.40 -6.45 -10.61
CA ASN A 13 -6.80 -6.15 -10.93
C ASN A 13 -6.96 -5.70 -12.41
N SER A 14 -5.88 -5.56 -13.15
CA SER A 14 -5.93 -5.18 -14.55
C SER A 14 -6.29 -6.38 -15.41
N SER A 15 -7.51 -6.38 -15.97
CA SER A 15 -7.92 -7.30 -17.04
C SER A 15 -7.03 -7.19 -18.29
N LEU A 16 -6.26 -6.12 -18.38
CA LEU A 16 -5.32 -5.81 -19.44
C LEU A 16 -3.95 -6.45 -19.24
N SER A 17 -3.70 -7.04 -18.06
CA SER A 17 -2.42 -7.68 -17.87
C SER A 17 -2.19 -8.84 -18.83
N GLY A 18 -3.22 -9.26 -19.62
CA GLY A 18 -3.11 -10.29 -20.67
C GLY A 18 -2.32 -11.52 -20.24
N ASN A 19 -1.74 -11.41 -19.09
CA ASN A 19 -0.75 -12.26 -18.50
C ASN A 19 -1.47 -13.16 -17.51
N MET A 20 -2.10 -14.20 -18.04
CA MET A 20 -2.67 -15.28 -17.21
C MET A 20 -1.66 -15.84 -16.21
N ASN A 21 -0.38 -15.59 -16.43
CA ASN A 21 0.72 -16.04 -15.58
C ASN A 21 0.81 -15.34 -14.22
N LEU A 22 0.21 -14.15 -14.04
CA LEU A 22 0.23 -13.44 -12.76
C LEU A 22 -0.43 -14.21 -11.61
N ASN A 23 -1.30 -15.15 -11.93
CA ASN A 23 -1.97 -15.99 -10.95
C ASN A 23 -1.22 -17.29 -10.64
N TYR A 24 -0.11 -17.56 -11.32
CA TYR A 24 0.64 -18.79 -11.12
C TYR A 24 1.79 -18.61 -10.13
N ARG A 25 2.03 -19.65 -9.32
CA ARG A 25 3.08 -19.68 -8.31
C ARG A 25 4.45 -19.31 -8.87
N TRP A 26 4.85 -19.88 -10.01
CA TRP A 26 6.17 -19.64 -10.60
C TRP A 26 6.44 -18.18 -10.91
N TYR A 27 5.43 -17.39 -11.31
CA TYR A 27 5.60 -15.97 -11.57
C TYR A 27 6.04 -15.21 -10.30
N TRP A 28 5.47 -15.59 -9.15
CA TRP A 28 5.83 -14.98 -7.87
C TRP A 28 7.20 -15.49 -7.37
N GLU A 29 7.58 -16.71 -7.70
CA GLU A 29 8.92 -17.23 -7.47
C GLU A 29 9.94 -16.43 -8.28
N ASP A 30 9.71 -16.24 -9.58
CA ASP A 30 10.53 -15.41 -10.46
C ASP A 30 10.62 -13.96 -9.98
N LEU A 31 9.51 -13.38 -9.50
CA LEU A 31 9.50 -12.01 -8.96
C LEU A 31 10.39 -11.89 -7.72
N VAL A 32 10.38 -12.90 -6.85
CA VAL A 32 11.27 -12.94 -5.68
C VAL A 32 12.72 -13.05 -6.14
N ASP A 33 13.03 -13.94 -7.09
CA ASP A 33 14.37 -14.13 -7.65
C ASP A 33 14.88 -12.83 -8.33
N TRP A 34 14.05 -12.15 -9.12
CA TRP A 34 14.41 -10.86 -9.73
C TRP A 34 14.61 -9.77 -8.67
N THR A 35 13.81 -9.76 -7.61
CA THR A 35 13.97 -8.81 -6.50
C THR A 35 15.33 -8.98 -5.84
N ALA A 36 15.69 -10.21 -5.49
CA ALA A 36 16.99 -10.53 -4.90
C ALA A 36 18.14 -10.24 -5.86
N ALA A 37 18.03 -10.63 -7.15
CA ALA A 37 19.04 -10.38 -8.17
C ALA A 37 19.29 -8.89 -8.40
N THR A 38 18.30 -8.02 -8.16
CA THR A 38 18.47 -6.57 -8.21
C THR A 38 18.99 -5.98 -6.90
N GLY A 39 19.30 -6.81 -5.90
CA GLY A 39 19.95 -6.43 -4.65
C GLY A 39 19.02 -5.86 -3.59
N PHE A 40 17.71 -6.13 -3.70
CA PHE A 40 16.75 -5.88 -2.62
C PHE A 40 16.58 -7.15 -1.79
N ASP A 41 16.61 -7.02 -0.48
CA ASP A 41 16.52 -8.13 0.47
C ASP A 41 15.37 -7.98 1.49
N SER A 42 14.52 -6.99 1.29
CA SER A 42 13.32 -6.73 2.09
C SER A 42 12.16 -6.38 1.17
N ILE A 43 10.96 -6.85 1.49
CA ILE A 43 9.76 -6.61 0.69
C ILE A 43 8.59 -6.08 1.54
N ALA A 44 7.65 -5.42 0.88
CA ALA A 44 6.33 -5.10 1.40
C ALA A 44 5.25 -5.77 0.54
N LEU A 45 4.23 -6.34 1.18
CA LEU A 45 3.14 -7.05 0.52
C LEU A 45 1.84 -6.27 0.61
N THR A 46 1.08 -6.23 -0.48
CA THR A 46 -0.30 -5.78 -0.44
C THR A 46 -1.20 -7.00 -0.33
N MET A 47 -1.97 -7.02 0.74
CA MET A 47 -2.88 -8.11 1.05
C MET A 47 -4.27 -7.83 0.46
N VAL A 48 -5.00 -8.89 0.22
CA VAL A 48 -6.44 -8.86 -0.12
C VAL A 48 -7.17 -9.84 0.78
N PRO A 49 -8.47 -9.72 0.98
CA PRO A 49 -9.25 -10.67 1.75
C PRO A 49 -9.06 -12.11 1.27
N ASN A 50 -9.24 -13.06 2.17
CA ASN A 50 -9.16 -14.48 1.84
C ASN A 50 -10.31 -14.86 0.88
N ALA A 51 -9.98 -15.04 -0.39
CA ALA A 51 -10.89 -15.51 -1.41
C ALA A 51 -10.35 -16.77 -2.07
N PHE A 52 -11.24 -17.70 -2.38
CA PHE A 52 -10.87 -18.99 -2.96
C PHE A 52 -10.07 -18.86 -4.27
N ASN A 53 -10.45 -17.91 -5.12
CA ASN A 53 -9.76 -17.66 -6.38
C ASN A 53 -8.32 -17.16 -6.18
N VAL A 54 -8.10 -16.29 -5.19
CA VAL A 54 -6.77 -15.79 -4.84
C VAL A 54 -5.90 -16.92 -4.26
N GLY A 55 -6.45 -17.74 -3.39
CA GLY A 55 -5.77 -18.90 -2.81
C GLY A 55 -5.29 -19.89 -3.87
N ARG A 56 -6.09 -20.15 -4.90
CA ARG A 56 -5.73 -21.05 -6.01
C ARG A 56 -4.59 -20.53 -6.88
N GLY A 57 -4.54 -19.23 -7.13
CA GLY A 57 -3.54 -18.63 -8.01
C GLY A 57 -2.11 -18.67 -7.48
N GLY A 58 -1.92 -18.89 -6.18
CA GLY A 58 -0.58 -18.95 -5.56
C GLY A 58 0.11 -17.62 -5.37
N ALA A 59 -0.54 -16.50 -5.70
CA ALA A 59 -0.07 -15.17 -5.38
C ALA A 59 -0.03 -14.96 -3.86
N PRO A 60 1.07 -14.54 -3.24
CA PRO A 60 1.18 -14.36 -1.79
C PRO A 60 0.50 -13.07 -1.32
N ARG A 61 -0.77 -12.91 -1.69
CA ARG A 61 -1.56 -11.70 -1.43
C ARG A 61 -2.67 -11.90 -0.40
N CYS A 62 -2.86 -13.10 0.10
CA CYS A 62 -3.75 -13.37 1.21
C CYS A 62 -3.17 -14.47 2.11
N THR A 63 -3.60 -14.50 3.36
CA THR A 63 -3.12 -15.47 4.34
C THR A 63 -3.42 -16.91 3.92
N LEU A 64 -4.58 -17.14 3.29
CA LEU A 64 -4.96 -18.43 2.72
C LEU A 64 -3.96 -18.91 1.63
N ALA A 65 -3.58 -18.02 0.70
CA ALA A 65 -2.64 -18.36 -0.36
C ALA A 65 -1.26 -18.73 0.20
N ILE A 66 -0.76 -17.95 1.16
CA ILE A 66 0.51 -18.21 1.83
C ILE A 66 0.47 -19.57 2.52
N ASN A 67 -0.54 -19.84 3.34
CA ASN A 67 -0.66 -21.09 4.07
C ASN A 67 -0.85 -22.28 3.14
N THR A 68 -1.64 -22.13 2.06
CA THR A 68 -1.88 -23.22 1.10
C THR A 68 -0.62 -23.59 0.30
N LYS A 69 0.20 -22.58 -0.08
CA LYS A 69 1.34 -22.80 -0.98
C LYS A 69 2.65 -23.12 -0.23
N TYR A 70 2.83 -22.55 0.94
CA TYR A 70 4.07 -22.66 1.71
C TYR A 70 3.89 -23.37 3.05
N GLY A 71 2.66 -23.82 3.36
CA GLY A 71 2.31 -24.56 4.58
C GLY A 71 2.12 -23.67 5.81
N SER A 72 2.86 -22.58 5.93
CA SER A 72 2.77 -21.63 7.05
C SER A 72 3.50 -20.33 6.73
N ALA A 73 3.40 -19.32 7.62
CA ALA A 73 4.23 -18.11 7.57
C ALA A 73 5.74 -18.46 7.59
N GLN A 74 6.15 -19.39 8.46
CA GLN A 74 7.55 -19.82 8.56
C GLN A 74 8.01 -20.52 7.27
N GLY A 75 7.17 -21.33 6.64
CA GLY A 75 7.47 -21.96 5.34
C GLY A 75 7.64 -20.91 4.25
N TYR A 76 6.82 -19.84 4.26
CA TYR A 76 6.98 -18.73 3.32
C TYR A 76 8.25 -17.92 3.60
N LEU A 77 8.56 -17.65 4.86
CA LEU A 77 9.81 -16.96 5.24
C LEU A 77 11.05 -17.76 4.84
N ALA A 78 11.04 -19.09 5.05
CA ALA A 78 12.12 -19.96 4.59
C ALA A 78 12.30 -19.89 3.07
N PHE A 79 11.19 -19.97 2.30
CA PHE A 79 11.20 -19.81 0.85
C PHE A 79 11.81 -18.45 0.41
N LEU A 80 11.49 -17.37 1.10
CA LEU A 80 12.05 -16.03 0.84
C LEU A 80 13.56 -16.00 1.16
N ASN A 81 13.95 -16.53 2.32
CA ASN A 81 15.33 -16.53 2.78
C ASN A 81 16.24 -17.36 1.84
N ASP A 82 15.79 -18.50 1.36
CA ASP A 82 16.51 -19.34 0.40
C ASP A 82 16.82 -18.61 -0.92
N ARG A 83 16.06 -17.53 -1.21
CA ARG A 83 16.21 -16.67 -2.40
C ARG A 83 16.87 -15.32 -2.10
N GLY A 84 17.32 -15.10 -0.87
CA GLY A 84 18.02 -13.89 -0.48
C GLY A 84 17.13 -12.75 0.01
N ILE A 85 15.82 -12.94 0.13
CA ILE A 85 14.91 -11.98 0.78
C ILE A 85 14.86 -12.29 2.27
N LYS A 86 15.29 -11.34 3.09
CA LYS A 86 15.46 -11.52 4.54
C LYS A 86 14.19 -11.35 5.35
N ASP A 87 13.32 -10.45 4.90
CA ASP A 87 12.10 -10.14 5.64
C ASP A 87 10.96 -9.56 4.77
N VAL A 88 9.76 -9.59 5.38
CA VAL A 88 8.59 -8.82 4.95
C VAL A 88 8.43 -7.69 5.96
N CYS A 89 8.87 -6.46 5.60
CA CYS A 89 8.90 -5.34 6.54
C CYS A 89 7.52 -4.76 6.84
N ALA A 90 6.62 -4.82 5.87
CA ALA A 90 5.27 -4.27 5.96
C ALA A 90 4.24 -5.10 5.19
N MET A 91 2.99 -5.05 5.64
CA MET A 91 1.83 -5.48 4.88
C MET A 91 0.81 -4.35 4.77
N ASN A 92 0.17 -4.23 3.60
CA ASN A 92 -0.84 -3.21 3.34
C ASN A 92 -2.22 -3.87 3.29
N VAL A 93 -3.22 -3.26 3.92
CA VAL A 93 -4.64 -3.62 3.86
C VAL A 93 -5.46 -2.41 3.45
N SER A 94 -6.53 -2.63 2.68
CA SER A 94 -7.38 -1.56 2.18
C SER A 94 -8.86 -1.92 2.28
N ALA A 95 -9.66 -1.00 2.81
CA ALA A 95 -11.11 -1.13 2.83
C ALA A 95 -11.71 -1.26 1.41
N GLN A 96 -11.10 -0.57 0.43
CA GLN A 96 -11.53 -0.69 -0.98
C GLN A 96 -11.40 -2.11 -1.53
N ALA A 97 -10.34 -2.83 -1.16
CA ALA A 97 -10.09 -4.18 -1.65
C ALA A 97 -11.13 -5.21 -1.18
N MET A 98 -11.89 -4.88 -0.15
CA MET A 98 -12.91 -5.77 0.44
C MET A 98 -14.28 -5.64 -0.21
N LEU A 99 -14.59 -4.49 -0.82
CA LEU A 99 -15.97 -4.14 -1.20
C LEU A 99 -16.61 -5.16 -2.16
N ALA A 100 -15.85 -5.61 -3.17
CA ALA A 100 -16.40 -6.54 -4.16
C ALA A 100 -16.82 -7.87 -3.50
N ASP A 101 -15.91 -8.48 -2.75
CA ASP A 101 -16.16 -9.76 -2.07
C ASP A 101 -17.27 -9.63 -1.01
N MET A 102 -17.32 -8.49 -0.30
CA MET A 102 -18.40 -8.21 0.66
C MET A 102 -19.77 -8.16 -0.02
N PHE A 103 -19.89 -7.40 -1.10
CA PHE A 103 -21.17 -7.25 -1.81
C PHE A 103 -21.60 -8.56 -2.49
N GLU A 104 -20.66 -9.31 -3.07
CA GLU A 104 -20.94 -10.66 -3.62
C GLU A 104 -21.44 -11.64 -2.54
N SER A 105 -20.97 -11.47 -1.29
CA SER A 105 -21.43 -12.28 -0.15
C SER A 105 -22.70 -11.73 0.52
N GLY A 106 -23.34 -10.70 -0.04
CA GLY A 106 -24.57 -10.11 0.45
C GLY A 106 -24.40 -9.15 1.64
N LYS A 107 -23.15 -8.77 1.96
CA LYS A 107 -22.83 -7.75 2.98
C LYS A 107 -23.03 -6.35 2.42
N THR A 108 -23.09 -5.38 3.31
CA THR A 108 -23.33 -3.96 2.98
C THR A 108 -22.21 -3.07 3.52
N PHE A 109 -22.31 -1.76 3.30
CA PHE A 109 -21.38 -0.80 3.92
C PHE A 109 -21.42 -0.80 5.45
N ASP A 110 -22.54 -1.20 6.06
CA ASP A 110 -22.66 -1.27 7.53
C ASP A 110 -21.79 -2.40 8.13
N ASP A 111 -21.42 -3.39 7.32
CA ASP A 111 -20.57 -4.50 7.71
C ASP A 111 -19.07 -4.20 7.52
N LEU A 112 -18.71 -3.06 6.87
CA LEU A 112 -17.36 -2.79 6.41
C LEU A 112 -16.32 -2.80 7.55
N TYR A 113 -16.59 -2.06 8.63
CA TYR A 113 -15.58 -1.91 9.68
C TYR A 113 -15.40 -3.16 10.56
N PRO A 114 -16.43 -3.93 10.92
CA PRO A 114 -16.27 -5.26 11.50
C PRO A 114 -15.42 -6.19 10.62
N GLU A 115 -15.69 -6.21 9.32
CA GLU A 115 -14.94 -7.02 8.35
C GLU A 115 -13.50 -6.54 8.18
N LEU A 116 -13.28 -5.22 8.08
CA LEU A 116 -11.94 -4.64 7.99
C LEU A 116 -11.10 -4.97 9.23
N TYR A 117 -11.71 -4.90 10.42
CA TYR A 117 -11.04 -5.28 11.65
C TYR A 117 -10.61 -6.75 11.64
N SER A 118 -11.53 -7.66 11.28
CA SER A 118 -11.25 -9.09 11.19
C SER A 118 -10.14 -9.40 10.19
N TYR A 119 -10.24 -8.79 9.02
CA TYR A 119 -9.23 -8.93 7.98
C TYR A 119 -7.85 -8.38 8.39
N ALA A 120 -7.81 -7.21 9.01
CA ALA A 120 -6.58 -6.63 9.54
C ALA A 120 -5.97 -7.51 10.65
N ALA A 121 -6.80 -8.18 11.46
CA ALA A 121 -6.33 -9.10 12.50
C ALA A 121 -5.62 -10.32 11.89
N ASP A 122 -6.22 -10.95 10.87
CA ASP A 122 -5.62 -12.08 10.15
C ASP A 122 -4.28 -11.70 9.49
N VAL A 123 -4.23 -10.51 8.87
CA VAL A 123 -3.01 -10.01 8.24
C VAL A 123 -1.94 -9.66 9.28
N THR A 124 -2.35 -9.09 10.43
CA THR A 124 -1.43 -8.80 11.54
C THR A 124 -0.79 -10.07 12.10
N ASP A 125 -1.57 -11.15 12.26
CA ASP A 125 -1.06 -12.43 12.73
C ASP A 125 -0.02 -13.00 11.75
N MET A 126 -0.32 -12.97 10.46
CA MET A 126 0.62 -13.38 9.43
C MET A 126 1.89 -12.53 9.45
N LEU A 127 1.74 -11.21 9.50
CA LEU A 127 2.87 -10.27 9.51
C LEU A 127 3.77 -10.47 10.74
N ALA A 128 3.17 -10.59 11.92
CA ALA A 128 3.92 -10.86 13.15
C ALA A 128 4.66 -12.20 13.09
N ALA A 129 4.02 -13.25 12.54
CA ALA A 129 4.64 -14.56 12.34
C ALA A 129 5.81 -14.53 11.34
N LEU A 130 5.80 -13.59 10.38
CA LEU A 130 6.91 -13.32 9.45
C LEU A 130 7.99 -12.39 10.04
N GLY A 131 7.80 -11.89 11.26
CA GLY A 131 8.71 -10.95 11.91
C GLY A 131 8.56 -9.50 11.44
N GLY A 132 7.57 -9.19 10.61
CA GLY A 132 7.27 -7.85 10.13
C GLY A 132 6.72 -6.93 11.22
N LYS A 133 6.82 -5.61 11.01
CA LYS A 133 6.56 -4.62 12.07
C LYS A 133 5.55 -3.54 11.71
N LEU A 134 5.15 -3.42 10.44
CA LEU A 134 4.30 -2.33 9.97
C LEU A 134 3.08 -2.86 9.24
N LEU A 135 1.89 -2.55 9.75
CA LEU A 135 0.62 -2.74 9.08
C LEU A 135 0.14 -1.40 8.54
N ASN A 136 0.23 -1.20 7.22
CA ASN A 136 -0.28 0.01 6.59
C ASN A 136 -1.76 -0.19 6.23
N VAL A 137 -2.61 0.71 6.68
CA VAL A 137 -4.06 0.61 6.54
C VAL A 137 -4.61 1.80 5.77
N SER A 138 -5.35 1.51 4.69
CA SER A 138 -6.25 2.46 4.01
C SER A 138 -7.67 2.20 4.51
N PRO A 139 -8.16 2.98 5.50
CA PRO A 139 -9.34 2.59 6.28
C PRO A 139 -10.66 2.92 5.59
N THR A 140 -10.63 3.66 4.47
CA THR A 140 -11.86 4.01 3.76
C THR A 140 -11.87 3.47 2.33
N PRO A 141 -13.04 3.16 1.78
CA PRO A 141 -13.21 2.97 0.36
C PRO A 141 -12.88 4.23 -0.43
N GLY A 142 -12.80 4.09 -1.74
CA GLY A 142 -12.65 5.23 -2.64
C GLY A 142 -13.85 6.19 -2.57
N ILE A 143 -13.57 7.49 -2.68
CA ILE A 143 -14.60 8.54 -2.71
C ILE A 143 -15.64 8.25 -3.80
N GLY A 144 -15.24 7.71 -4.97
CA GLY A 144 -16.16 7.29 -6.02
C GLY A 144 -17.20 6.25 -5.53
N ALA A 145 -16.77 5.25 -4.78
CA ALA A 145 -17.68 4.24 -4.22
C ALA A 145 -18.60 4.85 -3.16
N LEU A 146 -18.08 5.74 -2.32
CA LEU A 146 -18.88 6.46 -1.32
C LEU A 146 -19.92 7.38 -1.98
N ARG A 147 -19.53 8.10 -3.04
CA ARG A 147 -20.46 8.96 -3.80
C ARG A 147 -21.50 8.16 -4.57
N ALA A 148 -21.17 7.00 -5.08
CA ALA A 148 -22.16 6.09 -5.68
C ALA A 148 -23.20 5.64 -4.65
N ARG A 149 -22.82 5.49 -3.38
CA ARG A 149 -23.71 5.05 -2.29
C ARG A 149 -24.48 6.20 -1.64
N PHE A 150 -23.83 7.31 -1.34
CA PHE A 150 -24.35 8.40 -0.49
C PHE A 150 -24.61 9.70 -1.26
N GLY A 151 -24.29 9.77 -2.55
CA GLY A 151 -24.39 11.01 -3.31
C GLY A 151 -23.41 12.06 -2.84
N ALA A 152 -23.89 13.29 -2.62
CA ALA A 152 -23.11 14.44 -2.12
C ALA A 152 -23.42 14.74 -0.64
N ASP A 153 -23.85 13.76 0.15
CA ASP A 153 -24.20 13.95 1.55
C ASP A 153 -22.93 14.06 2.42
N GLU A 154 -22.54 15.29 2.73
CA GLU A 154 -21.35 15.58 3.55
C GLU A 154 -21.49 15.01 4.98
N ALA A 155 -22.69 14.96 5.55
CA ALA A 155 -22.91 14.39 6.88
C ALA A 155 -22.65 12.87 6.89
N ALA A 156 -23.01 12.19 5.81
CA ALA A 156 -22.67 10.77 5.63
C ALA A 156 -21.15 10.56 5.51
N PHE A 157 -20.44 11.43 4.79
CA PHE A 157 -18.98 11.37 4.69
C PHE A 157 -18.30 11.63 6.04
N ASP A 158 -18.80 12.60 6.81
CA ASP A 158 -18.26 12.91 8.14
C ASP A 158 -18.46 11.73 9.11
N LYS A 159 -19.67 11.15 9.12
CA LYS A 159 -19.97 9.96 9.91
C LYS A 159 -19.03 8.80 9.53
N PHE A 160 -18.88 8.56 8.23
CA PHE A 160 -18.03 7.48 7.71
C PHE A 160 -16.55 7.68 8.08
N THR A 161 -16.07 8.92 8.07
CA THR A 161 -14.72 9.26 8.53
C THR A 161 -14.55 8.95 10.02
N GLY A 162 -15.49 9.32 10.87
CA GLY A 162 -15.46 9.01 12.30
C GLY A 162 -15.44 7.50 12.58
N GLU A 163 -16.24 6.73 11.85
CA GLU A 163 -16.24 5.27 11.94
C GLU A 163 -14.89 4.66 11.49
N ALA A 164 -14.29 5.21 10.42
CA ALA A 164 -12.97 4.80 9.95
C ALA A 164 -11.87 5.06 10.98
N VAL A 165 -11.88 6.23 11.61
CA VAL A 165 -10.96 6.60 12.69
C VAL A 165 -11.10 5.63 13.87
N ALA A 166 -12.34 5.38 14.32
CA ALA A 166 -12.60 4.45 15.41
C ALA A 166 -12.13 3.02 15.10
N CYS A 167 -12.36 2.55 13.88
CA CYS A 167 -11.89 1.24 13.43
C CYS A 167 -10.36 1.18 13.40
N LEU A 168 -9.71 2.20 12.85
CA LEU A 168 -8.24 2.27 12.77
C LEU A 168 -7.61 2.28 14.18
N GLY A 169 -8.19 2.97 15.14
CA GLY A 169 -7.77 2.94 16.55
C GLY A 169 -7.81 1.52 17.14
N LYS A 170 -8.92 0.81 16.93
CA LYS A 170 -9.07 -0.60 17.38
C LYS A 170 -8.07 -1.54 16.71
N ILE A 171 -7.83 -1.37 15.41
CA ILE A 171 -6.81 -2.14 14.68
C ILE A 171 -5.42 -1.86 15.27
N ALA A 172 -5.11 -0.61 15.61
CA ALA A 172 -3.84 -0.23 16.18
C ALA A 172 -3.59 -0.84 17.57
N GLU A 173 -4.59 -0.82 18.44
CA GLU A 173 -4.52 -1.48 19.76
C GLU A 173 -4.27 -2.99 19.62
N MET A 174 -5.02 -3.65 18.75
CA MET A 174 -4.87 -5.08 18.46
C MET A 174 -3.48 -5.39 17.89
N SER A 175 -3.02 -4.63 16.90
CA SER A 175 -1.72 -4.83 16.26
C SER A 175 -0.56 -4.58 17.22
N ALA A 176 -0.65 -3.54 18.06
CA ALA A 176 0.35 -3.22 19.07
C ALA A 176 0.54 -4.37 20.07
N SER A 177 -0.54 -5.07 20.46
CA SER A 177 -0.47 -6.25 21.33
C SER A 177 0.36 -7.39 20.75
N LYS A 178 0.56 -7.40 19.41
CA LYS A 178 1.36 -8.38 18.65
C LYS A 178 2.72 -7.83 18.22
N GLY A 179 3.09 -6.63 18.70
CA GLY A 179 4.36 -5.98 18.37
C GLY A 179 4.43 -5.42 16.93
N VAL A 180 3.27 -5.14 16.32
CA VAL A 180 3.11 -4.54 15.00
C VAL A 180 2.54 -3.13 15.17
N LYS A 181 3.16 -2.12 14.53
CA LYS A 181 2.67 -0.74 14.49
C LYS A 181 1.73 -0.56 13.30
N THR A 182 0.54 -0.04 13.55
CA THR A 182 -0.39 0.37 12.50
C THR A 182 -0.01 1.74 11.96
N CYS A 183 -0.07 1.93 10.64
CA CYS A 183 0.15 3.21 9.98
C CYS A 183 -1.00 3.53 9.04
N LEU A 184 -1.45 4.79 9.06
CA LEU A 184 -2.43 5.30 8.09
C LEU A 184 -1.79 5.43 6.71
N SER A 185 -2.42 4.90 5.66
CA SER A 185 -2.09 5.15 4.26
C SER A 185 -2.90 6.32 3.69
N ASN A 186 -2.38 6.98 2.65
CA ASN A 186 -2.94 8.20 2.05
C ASN A 186 -3.36 8.04 0.59
N ASP A 187 -4.03 6.96 0.23
CA ASP A 187 -4.46 6.76 -1.15
C ASP A 187 -5.25 7.96 -1.68
N PHE A 188 -4.88 8.52 -2.85
CA PHE A 188 -5.44 9.77 -3.37
C PHE A 188 -6.94 9.71 -3.73
N TRP A 189 -7.49 8.51 -3.82
CA TRP A 189 -8.92 8.29 -4.08
C TRP A 189 -9.76 8.04 -2.82
N THR A 190 -9.16 8.14 -1.61
CA THR A 190 -9.83 7.87 -0.32
C THR A 190 -10.04 9.15 0.49
N LEU A 191 -10.75 9.05 1.62
CA LEU A 191 -10.97 10.19 2.51
C LEU A 191 -9.71 10.63 3.27
N SER A 192 -8.66 9.80 3.33
CA SER A 192 -7.36 10.14 3.94
C SER A 192 -6.34 10.73 2.95
N ARG A 193 -6.78 11.17 1.77
CA ARG A 193 -5.93 11.72 0.70
C ARG A 193 -5.24 13.03 1.07
N GLY A 194 -4.03 13.23 0.57
CA GLY A 194 -3.32 14.51 0.68
C GLY A 194 -3.36 15.08 2.10
N LYS A 195 -3.73 16.34 2.25
CA LYS A 195 -3.82 17.03 3.55
C LYS A 195 -4.95 16.52 4.45
N GLN A 196 -5.92 15.80 3.94
CA GLN A 196 -7.00 15.21 4.75
C GLN A 196 -6.52 14.09 5.68
N ALA A 197 -5.33 13.53 5.46
CA ALA A 197 -4.70 12.60 6.40
C ALA A 197 -4.56 13.20 7.82
N GLU A 198 -4.35 14.53 7.93
CA GLU A 198 -4.30 15.26 9.21
C GLU A 198 -5.53 15.04 10.07
N ARG A 199 -6.72 15.03 9.46
CA ARG A 199 -7.97 14.80 10.20
C ARG A 199 -7.95 13.43 10.91
N PHE A 200 -7.49 12.39 10.23
CA PHE A 200 -7.36 11.06 10.83
C PHE A 200 -6.29 11.05 11.92
N LEU A 201 -5.12 11.60 11.62
CA LEU A 201 -3.97 11.55 12.51
C LEU A 201 -4.19 12.35 13.80
N SER A 202 -4.92 13.47 13.74
CA SER A 202 -5.20 14.32 14.91
C SER A 202 -6.13 13.65 15.93
N GLU A 203 -6.99 12.73 15.48
CA GLU A 203 -7.93 12.02 16.35
C GLU A 203 -7.34 10.68 16.90
N LEU A 204 -6.15 10.27 16.47
CA LEU A 204 -5.54 8.98 16.80
C LEU A 204 -4.27 9.14 17.65
N ASP A 205 -4.11 8.24 18.63
CA ASP A 205 -2.94 8.22 19.50
C ASP A 205 -1.64 8.04 18.66
N PRO A 206 -0.70 9.01 18.72
CA PRO A 206 0.57 8.94 18.01
C PRO A 206 1.46 7.77 18.43
N ALA A 207 1.29 7.26 19.64
CA ALA A 207 2.04 6.09 20.10
C ALA A 207 1.59 4.82 19.37
N LEU A 208 0.31 4.71 19.00
CA LEU A 208 -0.28 3.53 18.40
C LEU A 208 -0.35 3.61 16.88
N VAL A 209 -0.71 4.80 16.34
CA VAL A 209 -0.91 4.98 14.89
C VAL A 209 0.16 5.89 14.31
N GLY A 210 0.95 5.34 13.40
CA GLY A 210 1.88 6.08 12.56
C GLY A 210 1.26 6.56 11.25
N TYR A 211 2.12 7.11 10.39
CA TYR A 211 1.77 7.52 9.03
C TYR A 211 2.68 6.82 8.02
N ALA A 212 2.09 6.31 6.95
CA ALA A 212 2.77 5.64 5.84
C ALA A 212 2.45 6.36 4.51
N PRO A 213 2.96 7.59 4.32
CA PRO A 213 2.68 8.35 3.11
C PRO A 213 3.33 7.74 1.87
N SER A 214 2.57 7.75 0.77
CA SER A 214 3.06 7.47 -0.58
C SER A 214 3.24 8.80 -1.33
N THR A 215 4.43 9.03 -1.86
CA THR A 215 4.81 10.32 -2.42
C THR A 215 4.02 10.70 -3.68
N ALA A 216 3.76 9.74 -4.59
CA ALA A 216 2.89 10.01 -5.74
C ALA A 216 1.44 10.25 -5.33
N MET A 217 0.94 9.57 -4.29
CA MET A 217 -0.42 9.78 -3.79
C MET A 217 -0.62 11.20 -3.26
N LEU A 218 0.39 11.75 -2.57
CA LEU A 218 0.39 13.14 -2.13
C LEU A 218 0.34 14.09 -3.33
N ARG A 219 1.25 13.91 -4.31
CA ARG A 219 1.30 14.74 -5.51
C ARG A 219 0.00 14.69 -6.31
N ILE A 220 -0.55 13.50 -6.56
CA ILE A 220 -1.79 13.33 -7.31
C ILE A 220 -2.94 14.07 -6.62
N ALA A 221 -2.98 14.06 -5.29
CA ALA A 221 -3.96 14.80 -4.49
C ALA A 221 -3.65 16.30 -4.36
N GLY A 222 -2.64 16.83 -5.06
CA GLY A 222 -2.27 18.24 -5.06
C GLY A 222 -1.50 18.72 -3.82
N ALA A 223 -0.96 17.78 -3.00
CA ALA A 223 -0.10 18.11 -1.88
C ALA A 223 1.38 18.01 -2.27
N ASP A 224 2.24 18.82 -1.66
CA ASP A 224 3.69 18.67 -1.81
C ASP A 224 4.20 17.55 -0.92
N PRO A 225 4.85 16.51 -1.50
CA PRO A 225 5.32 15.36 -0.73
C PRO A 225 6.38 15.73 0.32
N VAL A 226 7.28 16.66 0.03
CA VAL A 226 8.34 17.05 0.97
C VAL A 226 7.77 17.80 2.15
N GLU A 227 6.86 18.75 1.90
CA GLU A 227 6.16 19.50 2.97
C GLU A 227 5.35 18.56 3.87
N GLU A 228 4.63 17.60 3.29
CA GLU A 228 3.80 16.66 4.06
C GLU A 228 4.67 15.67 4.89
N LEU A 229 5.80 15.22 4.34
CA LEU A 229 6.75 14.40 5.09
C LEU A 229 7.38 15.20 6.25
N GLU A 230 7.70 16.47 6.03
CA GLU A 230 8.23 17.33 7.09
C GLU A 230 7.21 17.58 8.20
N ARG A 231 5.96 17.88 7.83
CA ARG A 231 4.85 18.16 8.75
C ARG A 231 4.56 16.99 9.68
N HIS A 232 4.61 15.77 9.14
CA HIS A 232 4.26 14.56 9.88
C HIS A 232 5.47 13.72 10.27
N PHE A 233 6.68 14.30 10.28
CA PHE A 233 7.92 13.54 10.45
C PHE A 233 7.91 12.62 11.68
N ASP A 234 7.47 13.12 12.81
CA ASP A 234 7.43 12.38 14.09
C ASP A 234 6.39 11.24 14.11
N ARG A 235 5.50 11.22 13.10
CA ARG A 235 4.48 10.18 12.94
C ARG A 235 4.87 9.11 11.91
N LEU A 236 5.93 9.32 11.13
CA LEU A 236 6.30 8.39 10.05
C LEU A 236 6.64 6.99 10.59
N GLY A 237 5.92 5.98 10.13
CA GLY A 237 6.26 4.57 10.33
C GLY A 237 7.11 4.03 9.19
N CYS A 238 6.74 4.37 7.96
CA CYS A 238 7.51 4.17 6.73
C CYS A 238 7.17 5.27 5.73
N VAL A 239 7.95 5.36 4.65
CA VAL A 239 7.63 6.23 3.51
C VAL A 239 7.64 5.39 2.25
N VAL A 240 6.57 5.49 1.45
CA VAL A 240 6.47 4.76 0.18
C VAL A 240 6.87 5.70 -0.95
N PHE A 241 8.01 5.45 -1.57
CA PHE A 241 8.48 6.18 -2.74
C PHE A 241 7.78 5.63 -3.98
N THR A 242 6.85 6.41 -4.48
CA THR A 242 6.14 6.23 -5.76
C THR A 242 6.36 7.46 -6.61
N ASP A 243 6.23 7.34 -7.94
CA ASP A 243 6.44 8.46 -8.84
C ASP A 243 5.24 8.66 -9.78
N SER A 244 4.98 9.94 -10.14
CA SER A 244 3.89 10.36 -11.00
C SER A 244 4.22 11.71 -11.63
N ASP A 245 3.76 11.91 -12.85
CA ASP A 245 3.71 13.24 -13.50
C ASP A 245 2.28 13.84 -13.46
N PHE A 246 1.31 13.09 -12.94
CA PHE A 246 -0.08 13.50 -12.85
C PHE A 246 -0.38 14.25 -11.56
N VAL A 247 -1.23 15.28 -11.68
CA VAL A 247 -1.88 15.97 -10.57
C VAL A 247 -3.37 16.06 -10.90
N ASP A 248 -4.22 15.64 -9.98
CA ASP A 248 -5.67 15.72 -10.15
C ASP A 248 -6.16 17.14 -9.85
N THR A 249 -6.25 17.96 -10.88
CA THR A 249 -6.66 19.37 -10.78
C THR A 249 -8.17 19.59 -10.90
N VAL A 250 -8.92 18.53 -11.21
CA VAL A 250 -10.38 18.60 -11.49
C VAL A 250 -11.19 17.66 -10.58
N ASP A 251 -10.56 17.12 -9.55
CA ASP A 251 -11.19 16.20 -8.58
C ASP A 251 -11.86 14.98 -9.25
N VAL A 252 -11.16 14.38 -10.19
CA VAL A 252 -11.63 13.21 -10.93
C VAL A 252 -12.10 12.09 -9.99
N TYR A 253 -11.39 11.86 -8.89
CA TYR A 253 -11.74 10.84 -7.88
C TYR A 253 -13.04 11.15 -7.12
N ALA A 254 -13.54 12.39 -7.16
CA ALA A 254 -14.84 12.74 -6.58
C ALA A 254 -16.02 12.24 -7.44
N SER A 255 -15.78 11.80 -8.67
CA SER A 255 -16.79 11.14 -9.50
C SER A 255 -17.07 9.73 -9.00
N ALA A 256 -18.33 9.28 -9.13
CA ALA A 256 -18.72 7.90 -8.84
C ALA A 256 -18.01 6.89 -9.77
N ALA A 257 -17.68 7.30 -10.99
CA ALA A 257 -16.94 6.51 -11.98
C ALA A 257 -15.79 7.35 -12.55
N PRO A 258 -14.68 7.51 -11.82
CA PRO A 258 -13.59 8.36 -12.25
C PRO A 258 -12.85 7.79 -13.48
N GLU A 259 -12.56 8.66 -14.41
CA GLU A 259 -11.70 8.36 -15.57
C GLU A 259 -10.34 9.04 -15.37
N TYR A 260 -9.27 8.26 -15.45
CA TYR A 260 -7.90 8.74 -15.31
C TYR A 260 -7.18 8.78 -16.68
N PRO A 261 -6.08 9.54 -16.79
CA PRO A 261 -5.26 9.55 -17.99
C PRO A 261 -4.88 8.14 -18.46
N GLN A 262 -4.99 7.93 -19.76
CA GLN A 262 -4.73 6.64 -20.39
C GLN A 262 -3.42 6.70 -21.17
N GLU A 263 -2.66 5.62 -21.13
CA GLU A 263 -1.54 5.37 -22.03
C GLU A 263 -1.78 4.01 -22.71
N GLY A 264 -2.30 4.06 -23.94
CA GLY A 264 -2.84 2.87 -24.58
C GLY A 264 -4.07 2.33 -23.82
N PRO A 265 -4.17 1.03 -23.57
CA PRO A 265 -5.30 0.43 -22.89
C PRO A 265 -5.22 0.52 -21.34
N GLN A 266 -4.22 1.20 -20.78
CA GLN A 266 -3.99 1.27 -19.33
C GLN A 266 -4.10 2.69 -18.80
N GLN A 267 -4.64 2.81 -17.57
CA GLN A 267 -4.48 4.03 -16.80
C GLN A 267 -3.03 4.17 -16.35
N ARG A 268 -2.41 5.32 -16.63
CA ARG A 268 -0.99 5.57 -16.35
C ARG A 268 -0.81 6.82 -15.51
N VAL A 269 -1.38 6.80 -14.31
CA VAL A 269 -1.14 7.86 -13.31
C VAL A 269 0.20 7.68 -12.58
N TYR A 270 0.82 6.50 -12.67
CA TYR A 270 2.12 6.20 -12.06
C TYR A 270 3.21 6.01 -13.09
N LYS A 271 4.43 6.33 -12.69
CA LYS A 271 5.66 6.13 -13.48
C LYS A 271 6.64 5.23 -12.72
N ASP A 272 7.58 4.63 -13.45
CA ASP A 272 8.74 4.02 -12.80
C ASP A 272 9.52 5.11 -12.03
N LEU A 273 10.15 4.76 -10.90
CA LEU A 273 10.85 5.73 -10.05
C LEU A 273 11.92 6.51 -10.81
N GLY A 274 11.89 7.83 -10.69
CA GLY A 274 12.77 8.76 -11.40
C GLY A 274 12.33 9.10 -12.82
N TYR A 275 11.14 8.66 -13.25
CA TYR A 275 10.56 8.96 -14.56
C TYR A 275 9.31 9.86 -14.48
N GLY A 276 8.88 10.22 -13.29
CA GLY A 276 7.82 11.19 -13.02
C GLY A 276 8.38 12.55 -12.59
N GLN A 277 7.58 13.29 -11.85
CA GLN A 277 7.88 14.64 -11.41
C GLN A 277 7.78 14.82 -9.88
N VAL A 278 7.71 13.72 -9.11
CA VAL A 278 7.79 13.80 -7.65
C VAL A 278 9.22 14.15 -7.24
N ASP A 279 9.38 15.11 -6.32
CA ASP A 279 10.69 15.43 -5.76
C ASP A 279 11.15 14.35 -4.77
N LEU A 280 11.49 13.18 -5.31
CA LEU A 280 12.01 12.06 -4.52
C LEU A 280 13.41 12.35 -3.94
N ALA A 281 14.17 13.24 -4.57
CA ALA A 281 15.49 13.64 -4.07
C ALA A 281 15.36 14.53 -2.83
N GLY A 282 14.48 15.54 -2.88
CA GLY A 282 14.15 16.37 -1.72
C GLY A 282 13.56 15.55 -0.56
N ALA A 283 12.63 14.63 -0.87
CA ALA A 283 12.08 13.72 0.12
C ALA A 283 13.15 12.86 0.81
N TYR A 284 14.07 12.28 0.03
CA TYR A 284 15.18 11.49 0.57
C TYR A 284 16.15 12.35 1.42
N ALA A 285 16.50 13.54 0.95
CA ALA A 285 17.37 14.47 1.67
C ALA A 285 16.76 14.89 3.01
N LEU A 286 15.44 15.19 3.04
CA LEU A 286 14.70 15.48 4.27
C LEU A 286 14.81 14.31 5.25
N LEU A 287 14.43 13.10 4.83
CA LEU A 287 14.47 11.92 5.67
C LEU A 287 15.88 11.66 6.25
N LYS A 288 16.91 11.81 5.41
CA LYS A 288 18.30 11.65 5.82
C LYS A 288 18.74 12.71 6.82
N SER A 289 18.42 13.98 6.57
CA SER A 289 18.82 15.10 7.41
C SER A 289 18.20 15.06 8.81
N LYS A 290 16.96 14.56 8.90
CA LYS A 290 16.24 14.39 10.18
C LYS A 290 16.52 13.03 10.86
N GLY A 291 17.36 12.17 10.27
CA GLY A 291 17.73 10.88 10.86
C GLY A 291 16.62 9.85 10.88
N PHE A 292 15.74 9.84 9.85
CA PHE A 292 14.70 8.83 9.74
C PHE A 292 15.29 7.42 9.73
N ASP A 293 14.85 6.55 10.61
CA ASP A 293 15.33 5.18 10.78
C ASP A 293 14.36 4.09 10.28
N GLY A 294 13.12 4.48 9.95
CA GLY A 294 12.13 3.59 9.38
C GLY A 294 12.44 3.14 7.94
N PRO A 295 11.66 2.19 7.40
CA PRO A 295 11.84 1.74 6.03
C PRO A 295 11.37 2.76 5.00
N VAL A 296 12.15 2.89 3.90
CA VAL A 296 11.73 3.49 2.65
C VAL A 296 11.33 2.35 1.71
N ILE A 297 10.06 2.32 1.34
CA ILE A 297 9.48 1.29 0.47
C ILE A 297 9.45 1.82 -0.96
N LEU A 298 10.22 1.22 -1.85
CA LEU A 298 10.26 1.60 -3.27
C LEU A 298 9.14 0.89 -4.02
N GLU A 299 8.28 1.67 -4.67
CA GLU A 299 7.10 1.13 -5.34
C GLU A 299 6.93 1.70 -6.75
N PRO A 300 7.49 1.05 -7.79
CA PRO A 300 7.18 1.36 -9.19
C PRO A 300 5.78 0.85 -9.53
N ARG A 301 4.76 1.53 -8.99
CA ARG A 301 3.37 1.07 -8.93
C ARG A 301 2.80 0.77 -10.30
N TYR A 302 2.09 -0.35 -10.39
CA TYR A 302 1.35 -0.79 -11.59
C TYR A 302 2.20 -0.84 -12.87
N THR A 303 3.45 -1.31 -12.74
CA THR A 303 4.28 -1.51 -13.93
C THR A 303 3.73 -2.64 -14.81
N THR A 304 3.91 -2.48 -16.13
CA THR A 304 3.59 -3.52 -17.11
C THR A 304 4.75 -4.49 -17.38
N ASN A 305 5.93 -4.19 -16.80
CA ASN A 305 7.14 -4.98 -17.00
C ASN A 305 7.98 -4.97 -15.73
N ALA A 306 7.79 -5.98 -14.88
CA ALA A 306 8.44 -6.07 -13.57
C ALA A 306 9.98 -6.08 -13.66
N PRO A 307 10.64 -6.89 -14.49
CA PRO A 307 12.09 -6.85 -14.60
C PRO A 307 12.66 -5.49 -14.96
N ARG A 308 12.04 -4.79 -15.92
CA ARG A 308 12.44 -3.42 -16.30
C ARG A 308 12.28 -2.46 -15.12
N ALA A 309 11.14 -2.51 -14.45
CA ALA A 309 10.86 -1.62 -13.31
C ALA A 309 11.84 -1.85 -12.16
N LEU A 310 12.20 -3.10 -11.87
CA LEU A 310 13.19 -3.46 -10.85
C LEU A 310 14.57 -2.89 -11.16
N LEU A 311 15.04 -3.06 -12.41
CA LEU A 311 16.33 -2.52 -12.85
C LEU A 311 16.36 -0.98 -12.77
N ARG A 312 15.28 -0.31 -13.20
CA ARG A 312 15.14 1.15 -13.09
C ARG A 312 15.12 1.61 -11.64
N THR A 313 14.35 0.93 -10.79
CA THR A 313 14.27 1.21 -9.35
C THR A 313 15.64 1.07 -8.69
N ARG A 314 16.40 0.01 -9.01
CA ARG A 314 17.75 -0.18 -8.49
C ARG A 314 18.70 0.93 -8.96
N THR A 315 18.65 1.27 -10.23
CA THR A 315 19.47 2.34 -10.80
C THR A 315 19.14 3.69 -10.14
N PHE A 316 17.85 4.01 -10.03
CA PHE A 316 17.36 5.21 -9.34
C PHE A 316 17.86 5.26 -7.90
N TRP A 317 17.63 4.21 -7.11
CA TRP A 317 18.04 4.16 -5.71
C TRP A 317 19.55 4.30 -5.52
N THR A 318 20.32 3.63 -6.38
CA THR A 318 21.79 3.71 -6.34
C THR A 318 22.29 5.13 -6.64
N LYS A 319 21.68 5.81 -7.61
CA LYS A 319 22.00 7.20 -7.93
C LYS A 319 21.65 8.11 -6.77
N LEU A 320 20.43 8.05 -6.30
CA LEU A 320 19.89 8.85 -5.19
C LEU A 320 20.77 8.77 -3.93
N THR A 321 21.19 7.55 -3.57
CA THR A 321 21.98 7.32 -2.34
C THR A 321 23.46 7.69 -2.47
N LYS A 322 23.98 7.83 -3.69
CA LYS A 322 25.37 8.27 -3.93
C LYS A 322 25.50 9.79 -4.03
N GLU A 323 24.46 10.47 -4.52
CA GLU A 323 24.47 11.92 -4.76
C GLU A 323 24.03 12.72 -3.51
N ALA A 324 23.40 12.09 -2.55
CA ALA A 324 22.99 12.65 -1.26
C ALA A 324 23.94 12.26 -0.12
#